data_8d6dec2d8e88bf6d67c90a48b27ce0ea
#
_entry.id   8d6dec2d8e88bf6d67c90a48b27ce0ea
#
_cell.length_a   1.000
_cell.length_b   1.000
_cell.length_c   1.000
_cell.angle_alpha   90.00
_cell.angle_beta   90.00
_cell.angle_gamma   90.00
#
_symmetry.space_group_name_H-M   'P 1'
#
loop_
_entity.id
_entity.type
_entity.pdbx_description
1 polymer ?
#
loop_
_entity_poly.entity_id
_entity_poly.type
_entity_poly.pdbx_seq_one_letter_code
_entity_poly.pdbx_strand_id
1 'polypeptide(L)'
;IQDLTGIEHFTAMNTLRCHNTHLISLDVSKNTALEELDCSETPLTSLNVSKNVNLRSLACMRTKLSSLDVSHNVNLKSLNTEQTPLGTLDVTKNTALEFLNCFGNNLTTIDVSENTALVTLYCASNQLTEIDVTGNTALQHLDFGQNNLTSIDLTRNVNLLTVSYNQNPVTTLDVSRNTALKELHCTFTPLTSLDISKNTALEKLNCLGVQLTKLDVRQNTALTFLECFDNQLTELDVSRNTALKHLSCGYNRL
;
A
#
# COMPACT_ATOMS: atom_id res chain seq x y z
N ILE A 1 -13.36 26.06 9.33
CA ILE A 1 -13.56 25.71 10.77
C ILE A 1 -12.19 25.72 11.39
N GLN A 2 -12.04 26.39 12.55
CA GLN A 2 -10.77 26.49 13.29
C GLN A 2 -10.80 25.73 14.62
N ASP A 3 -11.99 25.52 15.18
CA ASP A 3 -12.21 24.67 16.35
C ASP A 3 -13.59 24.00 16.28
N LEU A 4 -13.79 22.99 17.12
CA LEU A 4 -15.03 22.26 17.31
C LEU A 4 -15.49 22.33 18.78
N THR A 5 -15.38 23.52 19.40
CA THR A 5 -15.88 23.75 20.76
C THR A 5 -17.34 23.34 20.88
N GLY A 6 -17.66 22.55 21.90
CA GLY A 6 -19.00 21.99 22.11
C GLY A 6 -19.19 20.57 21.58
N ILE A 7 -18.20 20.03 20.83
CA ILE A 7 -18.27 18.66 20.29
C ILE A 7 -18.36 17.61 21.40
N GLU A 8 -17.84 17.92 22.59
CA GLU A 8 -17.86 17.06 23.78
C GLU A 8 -19.27 16.72 24.26
N HIS A 9 -20.29 17.52 23.85
CA HIS A 9 -21.69 17.28 24.19
C HIS A 9 -22.36 16.24 23.30
N PHE A 10 -21.76 15.88 22.16
CA PHE A 10 -22.32 14.92 21.21
C PHE A 10 -21.85 13.49 21.53
N THR A 11 -22.19 13.01 22.73
CA THR A 11 -21.70 11.71 23.25
C THR A 11 -22.21 10.49 22.48
N ALA A 12 -23.32 10.62 21.75
CA ALA A 12 -23.88 9.56 20.90
C ALA A 12 -23.40 9.60 19.44
N MET A 13 -22.51 10.55 19.10
CA MET A 13 -22.00 10.69 17.74
C MET A 13 -21.12 9.49 17.37
N ASN A 14 -21.47 8.80 16.29
CA ASN A 14 -20.71 7.65 15.78
C ASN A 14 -19.81 8.00 14.60
N THR A 15 -20.03 9.10 13.91
CA THR A 15 -19.23 9.54 12.76
C THR A 15 -18.88 11.02 12.89
N LEU A 16 -17.59 11.33 12.80
CA LEU A 16 -17.09 12.69 12.71
C LEU A 16 -16.20 12.82 11.48
N ARG A 17 -16.59 13.69 10.55
CA ARG A 17 -15.77 14.05 9.38
C ARG A 17 -15.49 15.55 9.43
N CYS A 18 -14.25 15.90 9.72
CA CYS A 18 -13.79 17.28 9.82
C CYS A 18 -12.55 17.54 8.94
N HIS A 19 -12.40 16.73 7.88
CA HIS A 19 -11.30 16.85 6.94
C HIS A 19 -11.31 18.18 6.18
N ASN A 20 -10.15 18.55 5.64
CA ASN A 20 -9.93 19.78 4.87
C ASN A 20 -10.42 21.03 5.64
N THR A 21 -10.00 21.13 6.89
CA THR A 21 -10.31 22.28 7.77
C THR A 21 -9.02 22.85 8.37
N HIS A 22 -9.14 23.98 9.07
CA HIS A 22 -8.01 24.61 9.75
C HIS A 22 -7.95 24.23 11.24
N LEU A 23 -8.43 23.04 11.60
CA LEU A 23 -8.35 22.54 12.97
C LEU A 23 -6.91 22.31 13.38
N ILE A 24 -6.47 23.00 14.42
CA ILE A 24 -5.14 22.84 15.02
C ILE A 24 -5.15 21.90 16.21
N SER A 25 -6.32 21.64 16.79
CA SER A 25 -6.53 20.70 17.89
C SER A 25 -7.90 20.03 17.75
N LEU A 26 -8.02 18.80 18.23
CA LEU A 26 -9.27 18.04 18.25
C LEU A 26 -9.29 17.17 19.51
N ASP A 27 -10.27 17.43 20.39
CA ASP A 27 -10.54 16.56 21.55
C ASP A 27 -11.82 15.78 21.32
N VAL A 28 -11.68 14.48 21.10
CA VAL A 28 -12.78 13.52 20.92
C VAL A 28 -12.97 12.61 22.13
N SER A 29 -12.33 12.91 23.28
CA SER A 29 -12.30 12.05 24.45
C SER A 29 -13.69 11.77 25.06
N LYS A 30 -14.68 12.64 24.81
CA LYS A 30 -16.07 12.47 25.25
C LYS A 30 -16.97 11.79 24.20
N ASN A 31 -16.52 11.72 22.96
CA ASN A 31 -17.27 11.12 21.85
C ASN A 31 -16.98 9.62 21.78
N THR A 32 -17.25 8.89 22.87
CA THR A 32 -16.86 7.49 23.04
C THR A 32 -17.63 6.51 22.15
N ALA A 33 -18.72 6.97 21.52
CA ALA A 33 -19.51 6.19 20.56
C ALA A 33 -18.95 6.25 19.13
N LEU A 34 -17.84 7.01 18.89
CA LEU A 34 -17.28 7.13 17.55
C LEU A 34 -16.83 5.78 16.99
N GLU A 35 -17.36 5.47 15.80
CA GLU A 35 -16.96 4.35 14.97
C GLU A 35 -16.12 4.81 13.75
N GLU A 36 -16.33 6.06 13.30
CA GLU A 36 -15.60 6.66 12.19
C GLU A 36 -15.10 8.06 12.55
N LEU A 37 -13.81 8.30 12.34
CA LEU A 37 -13.18 9.62 12.45
C LEU A 37 -12.34 9.90 11.21
N ASP A 38 -12.67 11.01 10.52
CA ASP A 38 -11.85 11.56 9.43
C ASP A 38 -11.47 13.02 9.77
N CYS A 39 -10.19 13.20 10.09
CA CYS A 39 -9.59 14.51 10.35
C CYS A 39 -8.46 14.82 9.35
N SER A 40 -8.51 14.20 8.17
CA SER A 40 -7.52 14.36 7.11
C SER A 40 -7.39 15.80 6.63
N GLU A 41 -6.22 16.13 6.07
CA GLU A 41 -5.96 17.46 5.49
C GLU A 41 -6.20 18.60 6.49
N THR A 42 -5.84 18.36 7.74
CA THR A 42 -5.86 19.36 8.82
C THR A 42 -4.46 19.62 9.36
N PRO A 43 -4.17 20.79 9.91
CA PRO A 43 -2.87 21.08 10.51
C PRO A 43 -2.68 20.47 11.91
N LEU A 44 -3.42 19.41 12.26
CA LEU A 44 -3.31 18.73 13.56
C LEU A 44 -1.89 18.24 13.79
N THR A 45 -1.35 18.54 14.98
CA THR A 45 -0.03 18.07 15.43
C THR A 45 -0.10 16.97 16.48
N SER A 46 -1.28 16.74 17.05
CA SER A 46 -1.57 15.66 18.00
C SER A 46 -3.00 15.18 17.86
N LEU A 47 -3.24 13.90 18.11
CA LEU A 47 -4.55 13.28 18.13
C LEU A 47 -4.56 12.16 19.18
N ASN A 48 -5.50 12.22 20.12
CA ASN A 48 -5.69 11.19 21.13
C ASN A 48 -7.02 10.48 20.91
N VAL A 49 -6.99 9.23 20.50
CA VAL A 49 -8.16 8.37 20.24
C VAL A 49 -8.31 7.25 21.27
N SER A 50 -7.56 7.27 22.38
CA SER A 50 -7.56 6.20 23.39
C SER A 50 -8.91 5.93 24.05
N LYS A 51 -9.83 6.91 24.04
CA LYS A 51 -11.20 6.76 24.56
C LYS A 51 -12.22 6.32 23.50
N ASN A 52 -11.84 6.34 22.23
CA ASN A 52 -12.71 6.00 21.11
C ASN A 52 -12.54 4.51 20.73
N VAL A 53 -12.75 3.62 21.70
CA VAL A 53 -12.49 2.17 21.58
C VAL A 53 -13.39 1.47 20.55
N ASN A 54 -14.46 2.13 20.10
CA ASN A 54 -15.38 1.62 19.10
C ASN A 54 -14.95 1.97 17.66
N LEU A 55 -13.84 2.72 17.47
CA LEU A 55 -13.39 3.11 16.14
C LEU A 55 -13.13 1.89 15.26
N ARG A 56 -13.77 1.92 14.09
CA ARG A 56 -13.60 0.98 12.98
C ARG A 56 -12.84 1.60 11.82
N SER A 57 -12.94 2.92 11.66
CA SER A 57 -12.27 3.67 10.61
C SER A 57 -11.63 4.94 11.18
N LEU A 58 -10.34 5.11 10.92
CA LEU A 58 -9.60 6.32 11.26
C LEU A 58 -8.83 6.80 10.02
N ALA A 59 -9.10 8.04 9.61
CA ALA A 59 -8.34 8.74 8.58
C ALA A 59 -7.75 10.03 9.16
N CYS A 60 -6.44 10.17 9.05
CA CYS A 60 -5.69 11.37 9.45
C CYS A 60 -4.59 11.70 8.43
N MET A 61 -4.86 11.39 7.15
CA MET A 61 -3.91 11.63 6.06
C MET A 61 -3.61 13.12 5.89
N ARG A 62 -2.37 13.42 5.49
CA ARG A 62 -1.89 14.80 5.25
C ARG A 62 -2.09 15.73 6.44
N THR A 63 -1.92 15.19 7.65
CA THR A 63 -1.84 15.97 8.90
C THR A 63 -0.38 16.25 9.28
N LYS A 64 -0.16 16.96 10.38
CA LYS A 64 1.18 17.23 10.94
C LYS A 64 1.46 16.37 12.18
N LEU A 65 0.77 15.24 12.32
CA LEU A 65 1.01 14.32 13.43
C LEU A 65 2.43 13.76 13.33
N SER A 66 3.17 13.80 14.41
CA SER A 66 4.50 13.16 14.55
C SER A 66 4.42 11.81 15.27
N SER A 67 3.27 11.45 15.81
CA SER A 67 2.99 10.15 16.43
C SER A 67 1.48 9.89 16.44
N LEU A 68 1.09 8.62 16.45
CA LEU A 68 -0.29 8.18 16.57
C LEU A 68 -0.32 6.86 17.36
N ASP A 69 -1.04 6.86 18.50
CA ASP A 69 -1.28 5.66 19.28
C ASP A 69 -2.70 5.15 19.03
N VAL A 70 -2.78 3.98 18.39
CA VAL A 70 -4.02 3.25 18.07
C VAL A 70 -4.17 1.95 18.89
N SER A 71 -3.33 1.73 19.90
CA SER A 71 -3.30 0.49 20.68
C SER A 71 -4.61 0.16 21.39
N HIS A 72 -5.44 1.18 21.69
CA HIS A 72 -6.76 1.02 22.32
C HIS A 72 -7.89 0.79 21.30
N ASN A 73 -7.64 1.01 20.01
CA ASN A 73 -8.65 0.94 18.96
C ASN A 73 -8.61 -0.44 18.29
N VAL A 74 -8.79 -1.49 19.09
CA VAL A 74 -8.65 -2.89 18.64
C VAL A 74 -9.68 -3.33 17.59
N ASN A 75 -10.75 -2.55 17.41
CA ASN A 75 -11.80 -2.79 16.43
C ASN A 75 -11.52 -2.12 15.07
N LEU A 76 -10.36 -1.43 14.91
CA LEU A 76 -10.01 -0.77 13.65
C LEU A 76 -9.93 -1.78 12.52
N LYS A 77 -10.71 -1.50 11.45
CA LYS A 77 -10.69 -2.20 10.17
C LYS A 77 -9.98 -1.40 9.09
N SER A 78 -10.01 -0.08 9.20
CA SER A 78 -9.40 0.83 8.24
C SER A 78 -8.59 1.90 8.95
N LEU A 79 -7.31 1.99 8.60
CA LEU A 79 -6.42 3.05 9.06
C LEU A 79 -5.74 3.70 7.85
N ASN A 80 -5.93 5.02 7.70
CA ASN A 80 -5.29 5.81 6.66
C ASN A 80 -4.50 6.96 7.27
N THR A 81 -3.19 6.86 7.18
CA THR A 81 -2.20 7.86 7.64
C THR A 81 -1.37 8.43 6.50
N GLU A 82 -1.85 8.31 5.23
CA GLU A 82 -1.11 8.75 4.05
C GLU A 82 -0.50 10.15 4.22
N GLN A 83 0.78 10.28 3.88
CA GLN A 83 1.52 11.55 3.93
C GLN A 83 1.45 12.27 5.28
N THR A 84 1.52 11.50 6.36
CA THR A 84 1.58 11.98 7.74
C THR A 84 2.93 11.59 8.33
N PRO A 85 3.80 12.52 8.75
CA PRO A 85 5.20 12.24 9.08
C PRO A 85 5.36 11.56 10.45
N LEU A 86 4.78 10.37 10.62
CA LEU A 86 4.72 9.68 11.91
C LEU A 86 6.09 9.17 12.40
N GLY A 87 6.99 8.79 11.47
CA GLY A 87 8.27 8.17 11.81
C GLY A 87 8.16 6.74 12.33
N THR A 88 7.17 6.44 13.13
CA THR A 88 6.84 5.09 13.64
C THR A 88 5.34 4.89 13.69
N LEU A 89 4.88 3.64 13.48
CA LEU A 89 3.46 3.27 13.59
C LEU A 89 3.38 1.83 14.11
N ASP A 90 2.77 1.64 15.28
CA ASP A 90 2.50 0.31 15.85
C ASP A 90 1.03 -0.05 15.62
N VAL A 91 0.79 -1.10 14.83
CA VAL A 91 -0.54 -1.64 14.53
C VAL A 91 -0.73 -3.06 15.05
N THR A 92 0.19 -3.57 15.87
CA THR A 92 0.17 -4.96 16.36
C THR A 92 -1.06 -5.31 17.20
N LYS A 93 -1.74 -4.30 17.80
CA LYS A 93 -2.99 -4.50 18.54
C LYS A 93 -4.25 -4.42 17.66
N ASN A 94 -4.12 -3.95 16.43
CA ASN A 94 -5.25 -3.73 15.53
C ASN A 94 -5.46 -4.95 14.62
N THR A 95 -5.68 -6.11 15.23
CA THR A 95 -5.76 -7.42 14.54
C THR A 95 -6.93 -7.55 13.56
N ALA A 96 -7.91 -6.64 13.66
CA ALA A 96 -9.06 -6.57 12.76
C ALA A 96 -8.81 -5.73 11.49
N LEU A 97 -7.59 -5.17 11.30
CA LEU A 97 -7.28 -4.32 10.13
C LEU A 97 -7.42 -5.12 8.84
N GLU A 98 -8.27 -4.59 7.96
CA GLU A 98 -8.50 -5.04 6.58
C GLU A 98 -7.79 -4.10 5.58
N PHE A 99 -7.66 -2.82 5.93
CA PHE A 99 -7.03 -1.78 5.11
C PHE A 99 -6.04 -0.96 5.94
N LEU A 100 -4.80 -0.90 5.49
CA LEU A 100 -3.76 -0.03 6.03
C LEU A 100 -3.09 0.77 4.91
N ASN A 101 -3.20 2.10 4.98
CA ASN A 101 -2.44 3.01 4.13
C ASN A 101 -1.53 3.89 5.02
N CYS A 102 -0.24 3.58 4.97
CA CYS A 102 0.83 4.35 5.62
C CYS A 102 1.84 4.89 4.59
N PHE A 103 1.38 5.21 3.37
CA PHE A 103 2.20 5.83 2.34
C PHE A 103 2.82 7.13 2.84
N GLY A 104 4.13 7.31 2.64
CA GLY A 104 4.81 8.58 2.91
C GLY A 104 4.86 9.00 4.38
N ASN A 105 5.05 8.05 5.30
CA ASN A 105 5.05 8.30 6.74
C ASN A 105 6.46 8.38 7.37
N ASN A 106 7.53 8.29 6.57
CA ASN A 106 8.92 8.24 7.02
C ASN A 106 9.25 7.01 7.89
N LEU A 107 8.51 5.91 7.73
CA LEU A 107 8.71 4.68 8.51
C LEU A 107 10.01 4.00 8.12
N THR A 108 10.78 3.56 9.11
CA THR A 108 11.93 2.69 8.91
C THR A 108 11.60 1.21 9.08
N THR A 109 10.53 0.92 9.80
CA THR A 109 9.98 -0.44 10.02
C THR A 109 8.46 -0.37 10.10
N ILE A 110 7.80 -1.47 9.78
CA ILE A 110 6.38 -1.72 10.04
C ILE A 110 6.19 -3.20 10.36
N ASP A 111 5.57 -3.51 11.49
CA ASP A 111 5.20 -4.87 11.85
C ASP A 111 3.70 -5.08 11.61
N VAL A 112 3.38 -5.94 10.64
CA VAL A 112 2.01 -6.32 10.28
C VAL A 112 1.71 -7.78 10.55
N SER A 113 2.57 -8.48 11.31
CA SER A 113 2.46 -9.93 11.57
C SER A 113 1.13 -10.32 12.23
N GLU A 114 0.59 -9.46 13.11
CA GLU A 114 -0.68 -9.68 13.80
C GLU A 114 -1.91 -9.27 12.96
N ASN A 115 -1.72 -8.55 11.86
CA ASN A 115 -2.82 -8.02 11.04
C ASN A 115 -3.20 -9.01 9.93
N THR A 116 -3.53 -10.24 10.31
CA THR A 116 -3.77 -11.35 9.37
C THR A 116 -5.01 -11.17 8.49
N ALA A 117 -5.90 -10.24 8.85
CA ALA A 117 -7.09 -9.86 8.08
C ALA A 117 -6.81 -8.83 6.97
N LEU A 118 -5.56 -8.33 6.83
CA LEU A 118 -5.23 -7.32 5.83
C LEU A 118 -5.51 -7.82 4.40
N VAL A 119 -6.32 -7.05 3.69
CA VAL A 119 -6.64 -7.18 2.26
C VAL A 119 -5.82 -6.19 1.44
N THR A 120 -5.60 -4.98 1.98
CA THR A 120 -4.87 -3.91 1.32
C THR A 120 -3.79 -3.36 2.25
N LEU A 121 -2.55 -3.31 1.77
CA LEU A 121 -1.42 -2.69 2.43
C LEU A 121 -0.70 -1.75 1.46
N TYR A 122 -0.76 -0.45 1.74
CA TYR A 122 0.00 0.59 1.03
C TYR A 122 1.02 1.19 1.98
N CYS A 123 2.28 0.81 1.82
CA CYS A 123 3.41 1.29 2.62
C CYS A 123 4.53 1.88 1.76
N ALA A 124 4.19 2.32 0.54
CA ALA A 124 5.15 2.96 -0.35
C ALA A 124 5.64 4.32 0.17
N SER A 125 6.75 4.82 -0.40
CA SER A 125 7.38 6.11 -0.04
C SER A 125 7.73 6.19 1.44
N ASN A 126 8.38 5.16 1.95
CA ASN A 126 8.93 5.07 3.30
C ASN A 126 10.45 4.77 3.23
N GLN A 127 11.05 4.36 4.34
CA GLN A 127 12.46 4.03 4.45
C GLN A 127 12.65 2.56 4.88
N LEU A 128 11.68 1.69 4.53
CA LEU A 128 11.69 0.30 4.92
C LEU A 128 12.86 -0.43 4.26
N THR A 129 13.60 -1.20 5.04
CA THR A 129 14.66 -2.09 4.55
C THR A 129 14.21 -3.54 4.46
N GLU A 130 13.16 -3.89 5.18
CA GLU A 130 12.51 -5.19 5.18
C GLU A 130 11.01 -5.05 5.48
N ILE A 131 10.23 -6.01 5.07
CA ILE A 131 8.83 -6.19 5.46
C ILE A 131 8.48 -7.68 5.38
N ASP A 132 7.88 -8.22 6.43
CA ASP A 132 7.33 -9.59 6.42
C ASP A 132 5.82 -9.55 6.27
N VAL A 133 5.34 -10.03 5.13
CA VAL A 133 3.90 -10.16 4.82
C VAL A 133 3.44 -11.61 4.74
N THR A 134 4.29 -12.57 5.13
CA THR A 134 4.00 -14.02 5.01
C THR A 134 2.79 -14.45 5.84
N GLY A 135 2.48 -13.73 6.93
CA GLY A 135 1.28 -13.93 7.76
C GLY A 135 0.00 -13.35 7.14
N ASN A 136 0.11 -12.38 6.23
CA ASN A 136 -1.03 -11.64 5.68
C ASN A 136 -1.60 -12.33 4.44
N THR A 137 -2.07 -13.56 4.60
CA THR A 137 -2.49 -14.43 3.48
C THR A 137 -3.76 -13.96 2.78
N ALA A 138 -4.50 -13.01 3.36
CA ALA A 138 -5.68 -12.38 2.77
C ALA A 138 -5.34 -11.22 1.81
N LEU A 139 -4.07 -10.80 1.71
CA LEU A 139 -3.66 -9.67 0.87
C LEU A 139 -4.04 -9.86 -0.59
N GLN A 140 -4.69 -8.84 -1.12
CA GLN A 140 -5.03 -8.68 -2.54
C GLN A 140 -4.28 -7.51 -3.18
N HIS A 141 -4.02 -6.44 -2.44
CA HIS A 141 -3.36 -5.24 -2.94
C HIS A 141 -2.17 -4.89 -2.05
N LEU A 142 -0.98 -4.89 -2.63
CA LEU A 142 0.27 -4.61 -1.94
C LEU A 142 1.08 -3.57 -2.74
N ASP A 143 1.33 -2.40 -2.12
CA ASP A 143 2.23 -1.40 -2.64
C ASP A 143 3.30 -1.05 -1.59
N PHE A 144 4.53 -1.37 -1.91
CA PHE A 144 5.72 -1.05 -1.11
C PHE A 144 6.79 -0.32 -1.94
N GLY A 145 6.40 0.33 -3.03
CA GLY A 145 7.29 1.11 -3.88
C GLY A 145 8.03 2.22 -3.12
N GLN A 146 9.14 2.72 -3.69
CA GLN A 146 9.92 3.81 -3.08
C GLN A 146 10.30 3.51 -1.62
N ASN A 147 10.98 2.40 -1.42
CA ASN A 147 11.58 1.95 -0.17
C ASN A 147 13.03 1.47 -0.41
N ASN A 148 13.64 0.85 0.59
CA ASN A 148 15.02 0.32 0.52
C ASN A 148 15.05 -1.21 0.63
N LEU A 149 13.97 -1.90 0.20
CA LEU A 149 13.90 -3.36 0.27
C LEU A 149 14.84 -3.99 -0.76
N THR A 150 15.60 -4.99 -0.33
CA THR A 150 16.46 -5.79 -1.21
C THR A 150 15.82 -7.13 -1.64
N SER A 151 14.83 -7.59 -0.89
CA SER A 151 14.06 -8.80 -1.16
C SER A 151 12.68 -8.73 -0.53
N ILE A 152 11.77 -9.59 -0.98
CA ILE A 152 10.45 -9.83 -0.38
C ILE A 152 10.01 -11.26 -0.66
N ASP A 153 9.37 -11.91 0.31
CA ASP A 153 8.73 -13.21 0.14
C ASP A 153 7.21 -13.04 -0.02
N LEU A 154 6.70 -13.33 -1.23
CA LEU A 154 5.27 -13.28 -1.56
C LEU A 154 4.66 -14.69 -1.73
N THR A 155 5.39 -15.74 -1.40
CA THR A 155 4.98 -17.13 -1.70
C THR A 155 3.72 -17.57 -0.98
N ARG A 156 3.37 -16.92 0.15
CA ARG A 156 2.15 -17.19 0.92
C ARG A 156 0.96 -16.29 0.56
N ASN A 157 1.20 -15.20 -0.17
CA ASN A 157 0.17 -14.22 -0.51
C ASN A 157 -0.51 -14.59 -1.85
N VAL A 158 -1.08 -15.79 -1.92
CA VAL A 158 -1.61 -16.39 -3.16
C VAL A 158 -2.82 -15.65 -3.74
N ASN A 159 -3.46 -14.79 -2.93
CA ASN A 159 -4.62 -13.99 -3.31
C ASN A 159 -4.26 -12.63 -3.94
N LEU A 160 -2.97 -12.30 -4.09
CA LEU A 160 -2.54 -11.03 -4.64
C LEU A 160 -3.07 -10.81 -6.06
N LEU A 161 -3.74 -9.68 -6.21
CA LEU A 161 -4.26 -9.14 -7.48
C LEU A 161 -3.35 -8.04 -8.02
N THR A 162 -2.79 -7.23 -7.15
CA THR A 162 -1.92 -6.11 -7.52
C THR A 162 -0.67 -6.09 -6.64
N VAL A 163 0.49 -6.00 -7.27
CA VAL A 163 1.78 -5.79 -6.59
C VAL A 163 2.50 -4.61 -7.24
N SER A 164 2.92 -3.67 -6.43
CA SER A 164 3.78 -2.55 -6.81
C SER A 164 5.00 -2.50 -5.90
N TYR A 165 6.20 -2.57 -6.51
CA TYR A 165 7.48 -2.49 -5.79
C TYR A 165 8.50 -1.58 -6.50
N ASN A 166 7.97 -0.60 -7.22
CA ASN A 166 8.76 0.38 -7.96
C ASN A 166 9.86 1.02 -7.10
N GLN A 167 11.02 1.32 -7.71
CA GLN A 167 12.08 2.08 -7.03
C GLN A 167 12.52 1.45 -5.70
N ASN A 168 12.71 0.13 -5.68
CA ASN A 168 13.37 -0.62 -4.61
C ASN A 168 14.64 -1.28 -5.16
N PRO A 169 15.68 -1.53 -4.37
CA PRO A 169 16.87 -2.25 -4.78
C PRO A 169 16.68 -3.78 -4.88
N VAL A 170 15.43 -4.25 -5.09
CA VAL A 170 15.12 -5.68 -5.29
C VAL A 170 15.73 -6.17 -6.58
N THR A 171 16.58 -7.19 -6.51
CA THR A 171 17.27 -7.79 -7.67
C THR A 171 16.59 -9.04 -8.21
N THR A 172 15.72 -9.67 -7.43
CA THR A 172 14.96 -10.87 -7.79
C THR A 172 13.56 -10.79 -7.22
N LEU A 173 12.57 -11.28 -7.98
CA LEU A 173 11.18 -11.37 -7.50
C LEU A 173 10.60 -12.72 -7.92
N ASP A 174 10.08 -13.49 -6.97
CA ASP A 174 9.30 -14.69 -7.22
C ASP A 174 7.81 -14.42 -7.05
N VAL A 175 7.08 -14.42 -8.18
CA VAL A 175 5.61 -14.29 -8.23
C VAL A 175 4.95 -15.59 -8.71
N SER A 176 5.67 -16.71 -8.75
CA SER A 176 5.19 -17.98 -9.29
C SER A 176 3.97 -18.55 -8.56
N ARG A 177 3.77 -18.17 -7.29
CA ARG A 177 2.62 -18.57 -6.46
C ARG A 177 1.44 -17.62 -6.57
N ASN A 178 1.64 -16.41 -7.08
CA ASN A 178 0.62 -15.36 -7.16
C ASN A 178 -0.14 -15.47 -8.48
N THR A 179 -0.78 -16.62 -8.72
CA THR A 179 -1.40 -16.93 -10.02
C THR A 179 -2.64 -16.10 -10.34
N ALA A 180 -3.23 -15.45 -9.33
CA ALA A 180 -4.34 -14.53 -9.47
C ALA A 180 -3.92 -13.09 -9.85
N LEU A 181 -2.59 -12.83 -9.96
CA LEU A 181 -2.03 -11.49 -10.18
C LEU A 181 -2.52 -10.91 -11.51
N LYS A 182 -3.10 -9.72 -11.43
CA LYS A 182 -3.62 -8.94 -12.56
C LYS A 182 -2.74 -7.77 -12.93
N GLU A 183 -2.10 -7.14 -11.94
CA GLU A 183 -1.26 -5.97 -12.16
C GLU A 183 0.08 -6.11 -11.44
N LEU A 184 1.17 -5.92 -12.18
CA LEU A 184 2.53 -5.95 -11.66
C LEU A 184 3.27 -4.69 -12.10
N HIS A 185 3.75 -3.92 -11.12
CA HIS A 185 4.51 -2.70 -11.31
C HIS A 185 5.90 -2.85 -10.65
N CYS A 186 6.95 -2.82 -11.47
CA CYS A 186 8.34 -3.02 -11.03
C CYS A 186 9.32 -2.00 -11.62
N THR A 187 8.84 -0.79 -11.87
CA THR A 187 9.62 0.24 -12.56
C THR A 187 10.85 0.66 -11.76
N PHE A 188 11.94 0.97 -12.47
CA PHE A 188 13.19 1.46 -11.89
C PHE A 188 13.74 0.56 -10.77
N THR A 189 13.67 -0.74 -10.96
CA THR A 189 14.29 -1.75 -10.10
C THR A 189 15.48 -2.42 -10.82
N PRO A 190 16.51 -2.88 -10.09
CA PRO A 190 17.67 -3.53 -10.71
C PRO A 190 17.42 -5.01 -11.05
N LEU A 191 16.19 -5.39 -11.40
CA LEU A 191 15.89 -6.75 -11.87
C LEU A 191 16.59 -7.01 -13.21
N THR A 192 17.27 -8.15 -13.31
CA THR A 192 17.86 -8.61 -14.57
C THR A 192 17.05 -9.70 -15.26
N SER A 193 16.08 -10.28 -14.55
CA SER A 193 15.15 -11.29 -15.06
C SER A 193 13.79 -11.19 -14.37
N LEU A 194 12.74 -11.56 -15.08
CA LEU A 194 11.37 -11.60 -14.56
C LEU A 194 10.64 -12.79 -15.17
N ASP A 195 10.28 -13.77 -14.33
CA ASP A 195 9.45 -14.92 -14.76
C ASP A 195 8.01 -14.71 -14.32
N ILE A 196 7.15 -14.47 -15.31
CA ILE A 196 5.70 -14.29 -15.15
C ILE A 196 4.90 -15.42 -15.83
N SER A 197 5.55 -16.53 -16.16
CA SER A 197 4.91 -17.64 -16.90
C SER A 197 3.73 -18.27 -16.17
N LYS A 198 3.65 -18.13 -14.84
CA LYS A 198 2.55 -18.62 -14.01
C LYS A 198 1.44 -17.60 -13.79
N ASN A 199 1.68 -16.32 -14.11
CA ASN A 199 0.72 -15.23 -13.89
C ASN A 199 -0.15 -15.04 -15.13
N THR A 200 -0.89 -16.08 -15.53
CA THR A 200 -1.68 -16.08 -16.76
C THR A 200 -2.88 -15.13 -16.74
N ALA A 201 -3.29 -14.69 -15.55
CA ALA A 201 -4.33 -13.68 -15.35
C ALA A 201 -3.82 -12.24 -15.47
N LEU A 202 -2.50 -12.03 -15.75
CA LEU A 202 -1.90 -10.70 -15.78
C LEU A 202 -2.49 -9.85 -16.90
N GLU A 203 -3.10 -8.73 -16.52
CA GLU A 203 -3.74 -7.76 -17.39
C GLU A 203 -2.85 -6.54 -17.65
N LYS A 204 -2.01 -6.17 -16.66
CA LYS A 204 -1.10 -5.03 -16.77
C LYS A 204 0.30 -5.39 -16.24
N LEU A 205 1.29 -5.14 -17.06
CA LEU A 205 2.71 -5.23 -16.69
C LEU A 205 3.39 -3.90 -16.98
N ASN A 206 3.97 -3.30 -15.93
CA ASN A 206 4.85 -2.15 -16.06
C ASN A 206 6.23 -2.51 -15.49
N CYS A 207 7.20 -2.68 -16.39
CA CYS A 207 8.61 -2.96 -16.11
C CYS A 207 9.53 -1.93 -16.80
N LEU A 208 9.14 -0.66 -16.77
CA LEU A 208 9.91 0.47 -17.28
C LEU A 208 11.24 0.61 -16.53
N GLY A 209 12.36 0.79 -17.23
CA GLY A 209 13.65 1.10 -16.63
C GLY A 209 14.19 -0.01 -15.73
N VAL A 210 13.87 -1.24 -16.08
CA VAL A 210 14.30 -2.46 -15.38
C VAL A 210 15.55 -3.05 -16.03
N GLN A 211 16.41 -3.49 -16.08
CA GLN A 211 17.59 -3.98 -16.84
C GLN A 211 17.36 -5.35 -17.52
N LEU A 212 16.12 -5.62 -17.96
CA LEU A 212 15.78 -6.90 -18.56
C LEU A 212 16.47 -7.10 -19.90
N THR A 213 17.12 -8.25 -20.09
CA THR A 213 17.67 -8.68 -21.38
C THR A 213 16.72 -9.58 -22.15
N LYS A 214 15.75 -10.18 -21.45
CA LYS A 214 14.69 -11.04 -22.00
C LYS A 214 13.39 -10.81 -21.23
N LEU A 215 12.26 -10.88 -21.95
CA LEU A 215 10.92 -10.84 -21.38
C LEU A 215 10.02 -11.77 -22.18
N ASP A 216 9.53 -12.83 -21.55
CA ASP A 216 8.58 -13.77 -22.18
C ASP A 216 7.17 -13.50 -21.67
N VAL A 217 6.31 -12.97 -22.56
CA VAL A 217 4.90 -12.65 -22.27
C VAL A 217 3.92 -13.60 -22.95
N ARG A 218 4.40 -14.68 -23.59
CA ARG A 218 3.56 -15.58 -24.40
C ARG A 218 2.47 -16.30 -23.61
N GLN A 219 2.64 -16.47 -22.28
CA GLN A 219 1.64 -17.09 -21.41
C GLN A 219 0.62 -16.06 -20.86
N ASN A 220 0.93 -14.78 -20.94
CA ASN A 220 0.14 -13.70 -20.35
C ASN A 220 -0.85 -13.16 -21.39
N THR A 221 -1.73 -14.02 -21.92
CA THR A 221 -2.63 -13.70 -23.02
C THR A 221 -3.74 -12.70 -22.65
N ALA A 222 -3.95 -12.46 -21.35
CA ALA A 222 -4.86 -11.45 -20.84
C ALA A 222 -4.27 -10.03 -20.81
N LEU A 223 -2.97 -9.84 -21.16
CA LEU A 223 -2.34 -8.52 -21.13
C LEU A 223 -3.07 -7.55 -22.07
N THR A 224 -3.49 -6.44 -21.46
CA THR A 224 -4.06 -5.27 -22.15
C THR A 224 -3.10 -4.08 -22.15
N PHE A 225 -2.15 -4.05 -21.20
CA PHE A 225 -1.16 -3.00 -21.03
C PHE A 225 0.22 -3.63 -20.79
N LEU A 226 1.19 -3.30 -21.63
CA LEU A 226 2.58 -3.69 -21.49
C LEU A 226 3.48 -2.47 -21.67
N GLU A 227 4.20 -2.13 -20.62
CA GLU A 227 5.24 -1.10 -20.63
C GLU A 227 6.57 -1.75 -20.23
N CYS A 228 7.45 -1.91 -21.23
CA CYS A 228 8.80 -2.45 -21.08
C CYS A 228 9.85 -1.52 -21.72
N PHE A 229 9.53 -0.22 -21.76
CA PHE A 229 10.40 0.85 -22.22
C PHE A 229 11.68 0.93 -21.37
N ASP A 230 12.80 1.33 -21.97
CA ASP A 230 14.09 1.50 -21.31
C ASP A 230 14.59 0.22 -20.62
N ASN A 231 14.77 -0.83 -21.42
CA ASN A 231 15.35 -2.11 -21.05
C ASN A 231 16.47 -2.51 -22.03
N GLN A 232 16.93 -3.74 -21.96
CA GLN A 232 18.01 -4.27 -22.83
C GLN A 232 17.51 -5.43 -23.70
N LEU A 233 16.20 -5.46 -24.01
CA LEU A 233 15.58 -6.53 -24.79
C LEU A 233 16.13 -6.56 -26.20
N THR A 234 16.53 -7.75 -26.68
CA THR A 234 16.93 -7.98 -28.05
C THR A 234 15.84 -8.61 -28.92
N GLU A 235 14.77 -9.08 -28.27
CA GLU A 235 13.59 -9.63 -28.91
C GLU A 235 12.38 -9.45 -27.97
N LEU A 236 11.18 -9.34 -28.54
CA LEU A 236 9.91 -9.29 -27.82
C LEU A 236 8.82 -9.92 -28.69
N ASP A 237 8.36 -11.12 -28.31
CA ASP A 237 7.25 -11.79 -29.00
C ASP A 237 5.94 -11.51 -28.29
N VAL A 238 5.10 -10.66 -28.89
CA VAL A 238 3.74 -10.31 -28.43
C VAL A 238 2.64 -10.96 -29.29
N SER A 239 2.98 -11.92 -30.15
CA SER A 239 2.04 -12.53 -31.10
C SER A 239 0.82 -13.18 -30.44
N ARG A 240 0.94 -13.61 -29.17
CA ARG A 240 -0.14 -14.21 -28.39
C ARG A 240 -0.92 -13.22 -27.53
N ASN A 241 -0.44 -11.97 -27.39
CA ASN A 241 -1.06 -10.97 -26.53
C ASN A 241 -2.09 -10.14 -27.32
N THR A 242 -3.06 -10.81 -27.95
CA THR A 242 -4.01 -10.18 -28.88
C THR A 242 -5.00 -9.22 -28.20
N ALA A 243 -5.05 -9.21 -26.85
CA ALA A 243 -5.84 -8.27 -26.07
C ALA A 243 -5.11 -6.94 -25.81
N LEU A 244 -3.82 -6.79 -26.20
CA LEU A 244 -3.05 -5.56 -25.95
C LEU A 244 -3.71 -4.33 -26.59
N LYS A 245 -3.87 -3.31 -25.75
CA LYS A 245 -4.34 -1.97 -26.11
C LYS A 245 -3.24 -0.93 -26.00
N HIS A 246 -2.23 -1.19 -25.18
CA HIS A 246 -1.07 -0.33 -24.98
C HIS A 246 0.20 -1.19 -24.99
N LEU A 247 1.16 -0.78 -25.82
CA LEU A 247 2.50 -1.36 -25.87
C LEU A 247 3.53 -0.24 -25.94
N SER A 248 4.40 -0.15 -24.95
CA SER A 248 5.56 0.73 -24.94
C SER A 248 6.83 -0.11 -24.79
N CYS A 249 7.63 -0.22 -25.85
CA CYS A 249 8.84 -1.03 -25.89
C CYS A 249 10.06 -0.27 -26.47
N GLY A 250 9.98 1.07 -26.53
CA GLY A 250 11.10 1.90 -26.96
C GLY A 250 12.30 1.83 -26.02
N TYR A 251 13.45 2.37 -26.46
CA TYR A 251 14.71 2.33 -25.70
C TYR A 251 15.08 0.89 -25.27
N ASN A 252 15.03 -0.03 -26.24
CA ASN A 252 15.50 -1.39 -26.16
C ASN A 252 16.53 -1.65 -27.30
N ARG A 253 16.93 -2.90 -27.50
CA ARG A 253 17.85 -3.34 -28.55
C ARG A 253 17.14 -4.23 -29.59
N LEU A 254 15.83 -4.02 -29.75
CA LEU A 254 14.95 -4.76 -30.65
C LEU A 254 15.33 -4.57 -32.12
#